data_d22d2a24b12912c440c5d5e6ce5beb74
#
_entry.id   d22d2a24b12912c440c5d5e6ce5beb74
#
_cell.length_a   1.000
_cell.length_b   1.000
_cell.length_c   1.000
_cell.angle_alpha   90.00
_cell.angle_beta   90.00
_cell.angle_gamma   90.00
#
_symmetry.space_group_name_H-M   'P 1'
#
loop_
_entity.id
_entity.type
_entity.pdbx_description
1 polymer ?
#
loop_
_entity_poly.entity_id
_entity_poly.type
_entity_poly.pdbx_seq_one_letter_code
_entity_poly.pdbx_strand_id
1 'polypeptide(L)'
;MTYKEIKNNEEVNELLKKGDRNLGLLGYTDHSKAHCVRVAETAAHILKKFGYSEHEIELARIAGYMHDIGNAINRSRHAEYGGLLANEILKQYDLSVADRIT
;
A
#
# COMPACT_ATOMS: atom_id res chain seq x y z
N MET A 1 -8.04 11.28 -6.31
CA MET A 1 -7.39 9.97 -6.21
C MET A 1 -8.25 9.00 -5.42
N THR A 2 -8.36 7.78 -5.87
CA THR A 2 -9.15 6.75 -5.21
C THR A 2 -8.33 5.48 -5.00
N TYR A 3 -8.78 4.62 -4.09
CA TYR A 3 -8.20 3.31 -3.88
C TYR A 3 -8.22 2.47 -5.17
N LYS A 4 -9.29 2.59 -5.96
CA LYS A 4 -9.40 1.88 -7.24
C LYS A 4 -8.24 2.24 -8.18
N GLU A 5 -7.88 3.52 -8.25
CA GLU A 5 -6.75 3.96 -9.07
C GLU A 5 -5.43 3.33 -8.60
N ILE A 6 -5.19 3.31 -7.29
CA ILE A 6 -3.98 2.71 -6.71
C ILE A 6 -3.96 1.21 -6.95
N LYS A 7 -5.08 0.51 -6.75
CA LYS A 7 -5.19 -0.94 -6.95
C LYS A 7 -4.91 -1.34 -8.39
N ASN A 8 -5.17 -0.43 -9.34
CA ASN A 8 -4.92 -0.65 -10.76
C ASN A 8 -3.65 0.04 -11.27
N ASN A 9 -2.86 0.65 -10.39
CA ASN A 9 -1.62 1.32 -10.78
C ASN A 9 -0.56 0.28 -11.15
N GLU A 10 -0.05 0.38 -12.38
CA GLU A 10 0.93 -0.58 -12.91
C GLU A 10 2.22 -0.59 -12.09
N GLU A 11 2.73 0.57 -11.73
CA GLU A 11 3.98 0.69 -10.96
C GLU A 11 3.85 0.05 -9.58
N VAL A 12 2.75 0.33 -8.88
CA VAL A 12 2.47 -0.29 -7.58
C VAL A 12 2.43 -1.81 -7.71
N ASN A 13 1.70 -2.31 -8.70
CA ASN A 13 1.52 -3.75 -8.86
C ASN A 13 2.81 -4.47 -9.30
N GLU A 14 3.66 -3.82 -10.10
CA GLU A 14 4.96 -4.38 -10.45
C GLU A 14 5.89 -4.44 -9.23
N LEU A 15 5.87 -3.42 -8.37
CA LEU A 15 6.64 -3.43 -7.13
C LEU A 15 6.17 -4.52 -6.20
N LEU A 16 4.86 -4.74 -6.09
CA LEU A 16 4.31 -5.82 -5.27
C LEU A 16 4.74 -7.19 -5.79
N LYS A 17 4.72 -7.40 -7.11
CA LYS A 17 5.19 -8.65 -7.72
C LYS A 17 6.67 -8.88 -7.43
N LYS A 18 7.49 -7.85 -7.55
CA LYS A 18 8.92 -7.96 -7.25
C LYS A 18 9.16 -8.31 -5.79
N GLY A 19 8.45 -7.66 -4.89
CA GLY A 19 8.52 -7.94 -3.47
C GLY A 19 8.12 -9.38 -3.14
N ASP A 20 7.05 -9.86 -3.74
CA ASP A 20 6.57 -11.24 -3.57
C ASP A 20 7.62 -12.25 -4.04
N ARG A 21 8.24 -12.02 -5.19
CA ARG A 21 9.34 -12.87 -5.68
C ARG A 21 10.53 -12.87 -4.72
N ASN A 22 10.92 -11.69 -4.23
CA ASN A 22 12.03 -11.57 -3.28
C ASN A 22 11.75 -12.33 -2.00
N LEU A 23 10.54 -12.22 -1.47
CA LEU A 23 10.13 -12.93 -0.26
C LEU A 23 10.06 -14.43 -0.48
N GLY A 24 9.63 -14.87 -1.65
CA GLY A 24 9.62 -16.29 -2.02
C GLY A 24 11.01 -16.89 -1.98
N LEU A 25 12.01 -16.18 -2.48
CA LEU A 25 13.41 -16.59 -2.45
C LEU A 25 13.95 -16.68 -1.02
N LEU A 26 13.41 -15.88 -0.11
CA LEU A 26 13.80 -15.88 1.31
C LEU A 26 12.99 -16.85 2.17
N GLY A 27 12.03 -17.56 1.56
CA GLY A 27 11.18 -18.51 2.28
C GLY A 27 9.93 -17.91 2.92
N TYR A 28 9.66 -16.63 2.69
CA TYR A 28 8.42 -16.00 3.15
C TYR A 28 7.29 -16.27 2.17
N THR A 29 6.05 -16.23 2.66
CA THR A 29 4.85 -16.49 1.87
C THR A 29 3.80 -15.43 2.07
N ASP A 30 2.85 -15.37 1.12
CA ASP A 30 1.62 -14.59 1.19
C ASP A 30 1.78 -13.08 1.33
N HIS A 31 2.50 -12.46 0.38
CA HIS A 31 2.50 -11.01 0.18
C HIS A 31 1.93 -10.67 -1.19
N SER A 32 0.96 -11.48 -1.65
CA SER A 32 0.31 -11.35 -2.94
C SER A 32 -0.67 -10.16 -2.96
N LYS A 33 -1.20 -9.87 -4.16
CA LYS A 33 -2.25 -8.87 -4.33
C LYS A 33 -3.46 -9.18 -3.44
N ALA A 34 -3.82 -10.45 -3.28
CA ALA A 34 -4.93 -10.87 -2.41
C ALA A 34 -4.70 -10.44 -0.96
N HIS A 35 -3.47 -10.61 -0.46
CA HIS A 35 -3.10 -10.14 0.88
C HIS A 35 -3.25 -8.62 0.99
N CYS A 36 -2.75 -7.87 0.00
CA CYS A 36 -2.84 -6.41 0.01
C CYS A 36 -4.29 -5.93 0.02
N VAL A 37 -5.16 -6.58 -0.75
CA VAL A 37 -6.60 -6.29 -0.76
C VAL A 37 -7.22 -6.57 0.61
N ARG A 38 -6.89 -7.70 1.23
CA ARG A 38 -7.40 -8.03 2.57
C ARG A 38 -6.98 -6.98 3.60
N VAL A 39 -5.73 -6.56 3.58
CA VAL A 39 -5.24 -5.54 4.52
C VAL A 39 -5.95 -4.21 4.28
N ALA A 40 -6.12 -3.80 3.02
CA ALA A 40 -6.82 -2.58 2.67
C ALA A 40 -8.27 -2.58 3.19
N GLU A 41 -8.99 -3.66 2.93
CA GLU A 41 -10.40 -3.77 3.33
C GLU A 41 -10.56 -3.90 4.84
N THR A 42 -9.65 -4.59 5.51
CA THR A 42 -9.66 -4.70 6.97
C THR A 42 -9.42 -3.33 7.61
N ALA A 43 -8.45 -2.57 7.12
CA ALA A 43 -8.19 -1.22 7.63
C ALA A 43 -9.41 -0.31 7.44
N ALA A 44 -10.02 -0.36 6.27
CA ALA A 44 -11.23 0.42 5.98
C ALA A 44 -12.38 0.05 6.91
N HIS A 45 -12.58 -1.24 7.14
CA HIS A 45 -13.64 -1.73 8.03
C HIS A 45 -13.47 -1.23 9.46
N ILE A 46 -12.25 -1.29 9.97
CA ILE A 46 -11.93 -0.81 11.31
C ILE A 46 -12.25 0.68 11.45
N LEU A 47 -11.79 1.50 10.51
CA LEU A 47 -12.02 2.95 10.58
C LEU A 47 -13.50 3.30 10.40
N LYS A 48 -14.21 2.58 9.54
CA LYS A 48 -15.65 2.79 9.37
C LYS A 48 -16.40 2.51 10.66
N LYS A 49 -16.01 1.47 11.36
CA LYS A 49 -16.63 1.06 12.62
C LYS A 49 -16.45 2.12 13.71
N PHE A 50 -15.33 2.87 13.68
CA PHE A 50 -15.04 3.92 14.63
C PHE A 50 -15.50 5.31 14.16
N GLY A 51 -16.24 5.40 13.06
CA GLY A 51 -16.87 6.64 12.62
C GLY A 51 -15.96 7.63 11.90
N TYR A 52 -14.86 7.17 11.33
CA TYR A 52 -13.98 8.03 10.55
C TYR A 52 -14.62 8.46 9.23
N SER A 53 -14.15 9.57 8.66
CA SER A 53 -14.69 10.11 7.41
C SER A 53 -14.39 9.19 6.22
N GLU A 54 -15.18 9.31 5.15
CA GLU A 54 -14.94 8.55 3.91
C GLU A 54 -13.56 8.83 3.34
N HIS A 55 -13.07 10.07 3.45
CA HIS A 55 -11.74 10.44 3.00
C HIS A 55 -10.65 9.67 3.78
N GLU A 56 -10.77 9.62 5.09
CA GLU A 56 -9.83 8.89 5.93
C GLU A 56 -9.89 7.39 5.71
N ILE A 57 -11.08 6.84 5.48
CA ILE A 57 -11.27 5.43 5.16
C ILE A 57 -10.58 5.08 3.85
N GLU A 58 -10.71 5.96 2.84
CA GLU A 58 -10.09 5.75 1.54
C GLU A 58 -8.56 5.81 1.64
N LEU A 59 -8.02 6.75 2.40
CA LEU A 59 -6.57 6.83 2.66
C LEU A 59 -6.06 5.55 3.34
N ALA A 60 -6.84 5.01 4.27
CA ALA A 60 -6.47 3.77 4.96
C ALA A 60 -6.44 2.58 4.00
N ARG A 61 -7.38 2.50 3.05
CA ARG A 61 -7.34 1.45 2.02
C ARG A 61 -6.08 1.55 1.18
N ILE A 62 -5.73 2.75 0.75
CA ILE A 62 -4.53 3.00 -0.05
C ILE A 62 -3.28 2.62 0.71
N ALA A 63 -3.16 3.06 1.95
CA ALA A 63 -2.02 2.74 2.80
C ALA A 63 -1.89 1.23 3.02
N GLY A 64 -3.02 0.55 3.29
CA GLY A 64 -3.05 -0.89 3.48
C GLY A 64 -2.62 -1.65 2.24
N TYR A 65 -3.08 -1.23 1.07
CA TYR A 65 -2.70 -1.87 -0.19
C TYR A 65 -1.21 -1.73 -0.48
N MET A 66 -0.63 -0.58 -0.15
CA MET A 66 0.76 -0.25 -0.47
C MET A 66 1.76 -0.59 0.63
N HIS A 67 1.31 -1.11 1.77
CA HIS A 67 2.18 -1.23 2.97
C HIS A 67 3.43 -2.08 2.75
N ASP A 68 3.40 -3.04 1.84
CA ASP A 68 4.51 -3.96 1.60
C ASP A 68 5.34 -3.65 0.34
N ILE A 69 5.11 -2.52 -0.36
CA ILE A 69 5.86 -2.24 -1.61
C ILE A 69 7.37 -2.12 -1.38
N GLY A 70 7.80 -1.80 -0.15
CA GLY A 70 9.21 -1.75 0.20
C GLY A 70 9.95 -3.08 0.07
N ASN A 71 9.22 -4.20 0.07
CA ASN A 71 9.81 -5.53 -0.14
C ASN A 71 10.47 -5.66 -1.53
N ALA A 72 10.15 -4.79 -2.47
CA ALA A 72 10.82 -4.74 -3.77
C ALA A 72 12.30 -4.38 -3.64
N ILE A 73 12.68 -3.70 -2.56
CA ILE A 73 14.05 -3.26 -2.28
C ILE A 73 14.69 -4.13 -1.21
N ASN A 74 14.09 -4.22 -0.03
CA ASN A 74 14.71 -4.90 1.11
C ASN A 74 13.64 -5.30 2.14
N ARG A 75 13.67 -6.56 2.57
CA ARG A 75 12.71 -7.07 3.56
C ARG A 75 12.90 -6.45 4.94
N SER A 76 14.15 -6.33 5.39
CA SER A 76 14.46 -5.87 6.75
C SER A 76 14.08 -4.40 6.98
N ARG A 77 14.01 -3.60 5.90
CA ARG A 77 13.64 -2.19 5.94
C ARG A 77 12.48 -1.87 5.02
N HIS A 78 11.60 -2.85 4.79
CA HIS A 78 10.52 -2.66 3.83
C HIS A 78 9.57 -1.52 4.21
N ALA A 79 9.39 -1.24 5.50
CA ALA A 79 8.53 -0.15 5.93
C ALA A 79 9.11 1.22 5.53
N GLU A 80 10.40 1.46 5.73
CA GLU A 80 11.05 2.71 5.36
C GLU A 80 11.11 2.89 3.85
N TYR A 81 11.53 1.86 3.12
CA TYR A 81 11.57 1.90 1.66
C TYR A 81 10.17 2.01 1.07
N GLY A 82 9.19 1.34 1.69
CA GLY A 82 7.80 1.45 1.29
C GLY A 82 7.27 2.88 1.40
N GLY A 83 7.60 3.55 2.49
CA GLY A 83 7.23 4.95 2.69
C GLY A 83 7.81 5.87 1.61
N LEU A 84 9.09 5.69 1.29
CA LEU A 84 9.75 6.48 0.25
C LEU A 84 9.16 6.20 -1.14
N LEU A 85 8.94 4.94 -1.48
CA LEU A 85 8.34 4.56 -2.76
C LEU A 85 6.90 5.06 -2.88
N ALA A 86 6.12 4.92 -1.80
CA ALA A 86 4.74 5.39 -1.79
C ALA A 86 4.67 6.91 -1.99
N ASN A 87 5.54 7.67 -1.35
CA ASN A 87 5.59 9.11 -1.50
C ASN A 87 5.85 9.50 -2.96
N GLU A 88 6.78 8.83 -3.64
CA GLU A 88 7.09 9.09 -5.04
C GLU A 88 5.91 8.75 -5.95
N ILE A 89 5.28 7.60 -5.75
CA ILE A 89 4.14 7.17 -6.55
C ILE A 89 2.95 8.11 -6.35
N LEU A 90 2.65 8.47 -5.11
CA LEU A 90 1.49 9.32 -4.78
C LEU A 90 1.63 10.75 -5.30
N LYS A 91 2.84 11.20 -5.65
CA LYS A 91 3.04 12.48 -6.30
C LYS A 91 2.36 12.57 -7.67
N GLN A 92 2.05 11.44 -8.30
CA GLN A 92 1.36 11.38 -9.59
C GLN A 92 -0.12 11.78 -9.47
N TYR A 93 -0.64 11.83 -8.25
CA TYR A 93 -2.04 12.09 -7.99
C TYR A 93 -2.23 13.46 -7.33
N ASP A 94 -3.42 14.02 -7.48
CA ASP A 94 -3.77 15.30 -6.87
C ASP A 94 -4.10 15.09 -5.39
N LEU A 95 -3.06 14.94 -4.59
CA LEU A 95 -3.16 14.65 -3.16
C LEU A 95 -2.41 15.71 -2.38
N SER A 96 -2.98 16.19 -1.27
CA SER A 96 -2.31 17.17 -0.43
C SER A 96 -1.04 16.56 0.19
N VAL A 97 -0.07 17.41 0.51
CA VAL A 97 1.16 16.96 1.17
C VAL A 97 0.83 16.27 2.49
N ALA A 98 -0.12 16.84 3.26
CA ALA A 98 -0.55 16.26 4.54
C ALA A 98 -1.08 14.83 4.36
N ASP A 99 -1.95 14.61 3.37
CA ASP A 99 -2.51 13.29 3.12
C ASP A 99 -1.45 12.30 2.64
N ARG A 100 -0.51 12.75 1.80
CA ARG A 100 0.54 11.89 1.25
C ARG A 100 1.51 11.38 2.32
N ILE A 101 1.80 12.18 3.32
CA ILE A 101 2.74 11.81 4.38
C ILE A 101 2.08 11.18 5.62
N THR A 102 0.75 11.19 5.66
CA THR A 102 0.01 10.52 6.72
C THR A 102 0.03 9.01 6.51
#